data_f015cec05b621d7099b7100cfbf10728
#
_entry.id   f015cec05b621d7099b7100cfbf10728
#
_cell.length_a   1.000
_cell.length_b   1.000
_cell.length_c   1.000
_cell.angle_alpha   90.00
_cell.angle_beta   90.00
_cell.angle_gamma   90.00
#
_symmetry.space_group_name_H-M   'P 1'
#
loop_
_entity.id
_entity.type
_entity.pdbx_description
1 polymer ?
#
loop_
_entity_poly.entity_id
_entity_poly.type
_entity_poly.pdbx_seq_one_letter_code
_entity_poly.pdbx_strand_id
1 'polypeptide(L)'
;MPDFRSVFVGGIRLSAAIVSALVDSDEGLQAVFCPSPEAASNHDDYVRLKPYAGDSNYHEYEDINAPGTVEKIAQYEPDVVYVIGVSQILKRPLLDTPTVGCLGGHIALLPANRGCNPIIWAIANGLSQHGVT
;
A
#
# COMPACT_ATOMS: atom_id res chain seq x y z
N MET A 1 -6.25 -13.29 -21.86
CA MET A 1 -5.27 -12.82 -20.87
C MET A 1 -5.31 -13.74 -19.68
N PRO A 2 -4.19 -14.24 -19.20
CA PRO A 2 -4.23 -14.80 -17.87
C PRO A 2 -4.84 -13.73 -16.96
N ASP A 3 -5.71 -14.16 -16.07
CA ASP A 3 -6.39 -13.26 -15.16
C ASP A 3 -5.38 -12.67 -14.20
N PHE A 4 -4.78 -11.53 -14.57
CA PHE A 4 -3.89 -10.79 -13.70
C PHE A 4 -4.64 -10.42 -12.42
N ARG A 5 -4.04 -10.75 -11.29
CA ARG A 5 -4.64 -10.54 -9.97
C ARG A 5 -3.80 -9.59 -9.16
N SER A 6 -4.42 -8.55 -8.68
CA SER A 6 -3.74 -7.60 -7.79
C SER A 6 -4.49 -7.43 -6.48
N VAL A 7 -3.74 -7.10 -5.45
CA VAL A 7 -4.24 -6.69 -4.14
C VAL A 7 -3.62 -5.34 -3.81
N PHE A 8 -4.40 -4.44 -3.25
CA PHE A 8 -3.94 -3.14 -2.82
C PHE A 8 -3.88 -3.04 -1.29
N VAL A 9 -2.82 -2.47 -0.78
CA VAL A 9 -2.62 -2.19 0.65
C VAL A 9 -2.29 -0.72 0.83
N GLY A 10 -3.07 -0.01 1.62
CA GLY A 10 -2.82 1.40 1.93
C GLY A 10 -3.98 2.07 2.63
N GLY A 11 -3.82 3.33 3.00
CA GLY A 11 -4.82 4.07 3.77
C GLY A 11 -4.57 5.57 3.85
N ILE A 12 -4.04 6.17 2.79
CA ILE A 12 -3.83 7.62 2.68
C ILE A 12 -4.54 8.20 1.46
N ARG A 13 -4.56 9.51 1.30
CA ARG A 13 -5.20 10.18 0.15
C ARG A 13 -4.69 9.68 -1.19
N LEU A 14 -3.38 9.50 -1.33
CA LEU A 14 -2.79 8.94 -2.54
C LEU A 14 -3.29 7.52 -2.80
N SER A 15 -3.44 6.72 -1.75
CA SER A 15 -4.01 5.37 -1.85
C SER A 15 -5.43 5.40 -2.44
N ALA A 16 -6.27 6.33 -2.00
CA ALA A 16 -7.64 6.48 -2.53
C ALA A 16 -7.65 6.78 -4.02
N ALA A 17 -6.77 7.69 -4.48
CA ALA A 17 -6.65 8.03 -5.90
C ALA A 17 -6.20 6.82 -6.75
N ILE A 18 -5.22 6.05 -6.25
CA ILE A 18 -4.71 4.88 -6.98
C ILE A 18 -5.74 3.76 -7.00
N VAL A 19 -6.43 3.48 -5.88
CA VAL A 19 -7.49 2.46 -5.84
C VAL A 19 -8.60 2.82 -6.83
N SER A 20 -9.05 4.08 -6.86
CA SER A 20 -10.05 4.53 -7.83
C SER A 20 -9.60 4.28 -9.27
N ALA A 21 -8.36 4.61 -9.60
CA ALA A 21 -7.80 4.38 -10.93
C ALA A 21 -7.72 2.87 -11.28
N LEU A 22 -7.34 2.02 -10.33
CA LEU A 22 -7.32 0.56 -10.53
C LEU A 22 -8.72 -0.01 -10.74
N VAL A 23 -9.72 0.47 -10.02
CA VAL A 23 -11.13 0.07 -10.20
C VAL A 23 -11.64 0.51 -11.57
N ASP A 24 -11.35 1.75 -11.97
CA ASP A 24 -11.81 2.30 -13.27
C ASP A 24 -11.13 1.61 -14.46
N SER A 25 -9.89 1.12 -14.30
CA SER A 25 -9.15 0.45 -15.37
C SER A 25 -9.49 -1.02 -15.55
N ASP A 26 -10.25 -1.61 -14.64
CA ASP A 26 -10.59 -3.04 -14.63
C ASP A 26 -9.35 -3.96 -14.71
N GLU A 27 -8.27 -3.57 -14.01
CA GLU A 27 -6.98 -4.28 -14.06
C GLU A 27 -6.83 -5.38 -12.99
N GLY A 28 -7.88 -6.14 -12.75
CA GLY A 28 -7.82 -7.34 -11.92
C GLY A 28 -7.63 -7.10 -10.42
N LEU A 29 -8.09 -5.95 -9.91
CA LEU A 29 -8.07 -5.68 -8.47
C LEU A 29 -9.04 -6.60 -7.73
N GLN A 30 -8.51 -7.52 -6.93
CA GLN A 30 -9.29 -8.51 -6.19
C GLN A 30 -9.73 -8.02 -4.82
N ALA A 31 -8.85 -7.30 -4.13
CA ALA A 31 -9.10 -6.83 -2.77
C ALA A 31 -8.32 -5.57 -2.42
N VAL A 32 -8.88 -4.81 -1.49
CA VAL A 32 -8.28 -3.63 -0.87
C VAL A 32 -8.13 -3.89 0.62
N PHE A 33 -6.92 -3.74 1.13
CA PHE A 33 -6.59 -3.83 2.56
C PHE A 33 -6.23 -2.45 3.08
N CYS A 34 -6.97 -1.98 4.06
CA CYS A 34 -6.82 -0.66 4.66
C CYS A 34 -6.57 -0.80 6.16
N PRO A 35 -5.67 -0.01 6.77
CA PRO A 35 -5.59 0.01 8.22
C PRO A 35 -6.95 0.35 8.83
N SER A 36 -7.29 -0.28 9.94
CA SER A 36 -8.47 0.14 10.70
C SER A 36 -8.29 1.58 11.21
N PRO A 37 -9.37 2.31 11.50
CA PRO A 37 -9.27 3.64 12.09
C PRO A 37 -8.41 3.66 13.37
N GLU A 38 -8.47 2.61 14.16
CA GLU A 38 -7.69 2.45 15.39
C GLU A 38 -6.20 2.29 15.09
N ALA A 39 -5.85 1.44 14.13
CA ALA A 39 -4.46 1.24 13.69
C ALA A 39 -3.86 2.51 13.07
N ALA A 40 -4.68 3.33 12.45
CA ALA A 40 -4.28 4.58 11.79
C ALA A 40 -4.46 5.84 12.65
N SER A 41 -4.74 5.71 13.93
CA SER A 41 -5.07 6.84 14.81
C SER A 41 -4.02 7.96 14.88
N ASN A 42 -2.76 7.65 14.54
CA ASN A 42 -1.65 8.61 14.54
C ASN A 42 -1.27 9.09 13.11
N HIS A 43 -2.10 8.84 12.10
CA HIS A 43 -1.83 9.22 10.72
C HIS A 43 -2.74 10.39 10.29
N ASP A 44 -2.16 11.56 10.07
CA ASP A 44 -2.90 12.79 9.75
C ASP A 44 -3.60 12.75 8.39
N ASP A 45 -3.08 11.99 7.43
CA ASP A 45 -3.62 11.87 6.08
C ASP A 45 -4.39 10.56 5.84
N TYR A 46 -4.79 9.88 6.92
CA TYR A 46 -5.57 8.64 6.84
C TYR A 46 -6.88 8.84 6.08
N VAL A 47 -7.14 7.93 5.18
CA VAL A 47 -8.39 7.83 4.43
C VAL A 47 -8.85 6.37 4.41
N ARG A 48 -10.04 6.12 4.90
CA ARG A 48 -10.66 4.80 4.82
C ARG A 48 -11.01 4.49 3.37
N LEU A 49 -10.47 3.41 2.82
CA LEU A 49 -10.58 3.11 1.39
C LEU A 49 -11.89 2.43 0.97
N LYS A 50 -12.73 2.03 1.89
CA LYS A 50 -13.98 1.33 1.58
C LYS A 50 -14.84 2.02 0.50
N PRO A 51 -15.04 3.36 0.51
CA PRO A 51 -15.82 4.03 -0.53
C PRO A 51 -15.23 3.99 -1.94
N TYR A 52 -13.93 3.70 -2.05
CA TYR A 52 -13.18 3.71 -3.32
C TYR A 52 -12.96 2.31 -3.89
N ALA A 53 -13.25 1.26 -3.12
CA ALA A 53 -12.94 -0.12 -3.49
C ALA A 53 -13.82 -0.70 -4.60
N GLY A 54 -14.90 0.00 -4.99
CA GLY A 54 -15.84 -0.50 -6.00
C GLY A 54 -16.41 -1.86 -5.60
N ASP A 55 -16.41 -2.79 -6.54
CA ASP A 55 -16.86 -4.17 -6.33
C ASP A 55 -15.76 -5.09 -5.76
N SER A 56 -14.55 -4.57 -5.53
CA SER A 56 -13.46 -5.33 -4.92
C SER A 56 -13.75 -5.67 -3.46
N ASN A 57 -13.21 -6.79 -3.00
CA ASN A 57 -13.30 -7.14 -1.60
C ASN A 57 -12.56 -6.11 -0.74
N TYR A 58 -13.14 -5.77 0.41
CA TYR A 58 -12.55 -4.78 1.32
C TYR A 58 -12.28 -5.39 2.68
N HIS A 59 -11.05 -5.20 3.19
CA HIS A 59 -10.62 -5.69 4.49
C HIS A 59 -9.92 -4.59 5.28
N GLU A 60 -10.12 -4.58 6.58
CA GLU A 60 -9.36 -3.75 7.51
C GLU A 60 -8.36 -4.63 8.27
N TYR A 61 -7.19 -4.06 8.61
CA TYR A 61 -6.15 -4.74 9.36
C TYR A 61 -5.56 -3.84 10.45
N GLU A 62 -5.03 -4.46 11.49
CA GLU A 62 -4.29 -3.80 12.56
C GLU A 62 -2.78 -3.86 12.31
N ASP A 63 -2.27 -5.04 11.96
CA ASP A 63 -0.89 -5.30 11.61
C ASP A 63 -0.83 -5.99 10.24
N ILE A 64 -0.18 -5.34 9.28
CA ILE A 64 -0.03 -5.87 7.93
C ILE A 64 0.76 -7.19 7.90
N ASN A 65 1.63 -7.40 8.88
CA ASN A 65 2.46 -8.60 8.99
C ASN A 65 1.82 -9.70 9.86
N ALA A 66 0.64 -9.47 10.45
CA ALA A 66 -0.04 -10.50 11.21
C ALA A 66 -0.34 -11.72 10.34
N PRO A 67 -0.13 -12.96 10.85
CA PRO A 67 -0.38 -14.18 10.07
C PRO A 67 -1.75 -14.21 9.43
N GLY A 68 -2.81 -13.81 10.15
CA GLY A 68 -4.17 -13.77 9.63
C GLY A 68 -4.36 -12.76 8.48
N THR A 69 -3.67 -11.60 8.52
CA THR A 69 -3.69 -10.62 7.43
C THR A 69 -2.98 -11.16 6.20
N VAL A 70 -1.79 -11.74 6.38
CA VAL A 70 -1.00 -12.34 5.29
C VAL A 70 -1.77 -13.50 4.63
N GLU A 71 -2.39 -14.36 5.42
CA GLU A 71 -3.22 -15.46 4.91
C GLU A 71 -4.41 -14.96 4.09
N LYS A 72 -5.08 -13.90 4.54
CA LYS A 72 -6.18 -13.29 3.76
C LYS A 72 -5.71 -12.72 2.43
N ILE A 73 -4.56 -12.08 2.39
CA ILE A 73 -3.96 -11.59 1.15
C ILE A 73 -3.64 -12.78 0.23
N ALA A 74 -3.04 -13.83 0.78
CA ALA A 74 -2.67 -15.03 0.02
C ALA A 74 -3.87 -15.76 -0.61
N GLN A 75 -5.06 -15.70 0.01
CA GLN A 75 -6.28 -16.29 -0.53
C GLN A 75 -6.70 -15.72 -1.89
N TYR A 76 -6.29 -14.50 -2.20
CA TYR A 76 -6.54 -13.87 -3.50
C TYR A 76 -5.54 -14.30 -4.58
N GLU A 77 -4.50 -15.07 -4.22
CA GLU A 77 -3.45 -15.53 -5.12
C GLU A 77 -2.90 -14.39 -6.00
N PRO A 78 -2.44 -13.27 -5.40
CA PRO A 78 -2.07 -12.09 -6.17
C PRO A 78 -0.79 -12.32 -6.98
N ASP A 79 -0.75 -11.76 -8.18
CA ASP A 79 0.49 -11.59 -8.94
C ASP A 79 1.28 -10.41 -8.39
N VAL A 80 0.58 -9.31 -8.08
CA VAL A 80 1.19 -8.11 -7.52
C VAL A 80 0.41 -7.63 -6.30
N VAL A 81 1.13 -7.21 -5.27
CA VAL A 81 0.58 -6.46 -4.14
C VAL A 81 1.08 -5.03 -4.23
N TYR A 82 0.17 -4.10 -4.47
CA TYR A 82 0.45 -2.66 -4.41
C TYR A 82 0.45 -2.19 -2.96
N VAL A 83 1.52 -1.52 -2.54
CA VAL A 83 1.69 -1.05 -1.17
C VAL A 83 1.98 0.45 -1.18
N ILE A 84 0.96 1.26 -0.91
CA ILE A 84 1.06 2.71 -1.02
C ILE A 84 0.61 3.38 0.28
N GLY A 85 1.54 4.13 0.89
CA GLY A 85 1.23 4.86 2.13
C GLY A 85 1.09 3.95 3.34
N VAL A 86 1.89 2.91 3.43
CA VAL A 86 1.95 2.01 4.59
C VAL A 86 3.18 2.37 5.43
N SER A 87 2.96 2.63 6.71
CA SER A 87 4.03 2.99 7.67
C SER A 87 4.76 1.77 8.25
N GLN A 88 4.14 0.60 8.19
CA GLN A 88 4.74 -0.63 8.70
C GLN A 88 5.73 -1.22 7.68
N ILE A 89 6.87 -1.70 8.17
CA ILE A 89 7.84 -2.41 7.32
C ILE A 89 7.30 -3.79 6.99
N LEU A 90 7.22 -4.10 5.70
CA LEU A 90 6.79 -5.40 5.23
C LEU A 90 7.83 -6.47 5.53
N LYS A 91 7.38 -7.60 6.08
CA LYS A 91 8.22 -8.76 6.39
C LYS A 91 8.11 -9.82 5.30
N ARG A 92 9.07 -10.74 5.29
CA ARG A 92 9.19 -11.80 4.27
C ARG A 92 7.91 -12.58 3.99
N PRO A 93 7.11 -13.01 4.98
CA PRO A 93 5.88 -13.74 4.67
C PRO A 93 4.94 -13.00 3.72
N LEU A 94 4.81 -11.67 3.88
CA LEU A 94 4.01 -10.86 2.96
C LEU A 94 4.73 -10.61 1.64
N LEU A 95 6.02 -10.29 1.67
CA LEU A 95 6.81 -10.02 0.46
C LEU A 95 6.87 -11.21 -0.49
N ASP A 96 6.84 -12.42 0.05
CA ASP A 96 6.92 -13.67 -0.71
C ASP A 96 5.52 -14.19 -1.16
N THR A 97 4.43 -13.50 -0.79
CA THR A 97 3.06 -13.91 -1.12
C THR A 97 2.71 -13.72 -2.61
N PRO A 98 2.96 -12.57 -3.25
CA PRO A 98 2.63 -12.39 -4.66
C PRO A 98 3.62 -13.13 -5.58
N THR A 99 3.14 -13.61 -6.73
CA THR A 99 3.97 -14.37 -7.69
C THR A 99 5.02 -13.51 -8.38
N VAL A 100 4.72 -12.23 -8.62
CA VAL A 100 5.65 -11.27 -9.24
C VAL A 100 6.36 -10.45 -8.16
N GLY A 101 5.61 -9.86 -7.23
CA GLY A 101 6.21 -9.10 -6.13
C GLY A 101 5.32 -8.00 -5.57
N CYS A 102 5.87 -7.29 -4.59
CA CYS A 102 5.25 -6.11 -4.02
C CYS A 102 5.76 -4.85 -4.74
N LEU A 103 4.86 -3.96 -5.09
CA LEU A 103 5.17 -2.68 -5.71
C LEU A 103 4.75 -1.55 -4.77
N GLY A 104 5.69 -0.71 -4.39
CA GLY A 104 5.46 0.43 -3.51
C GLY A 104 6.11 1.69 -4.03
N GLY A 105 5.75 2.83 -3.42
CA GLY A 105 6.38 4.11 -3.67
C GLY A 105 7.01 4.69 -2.41
N HIS A 106 8.15 5.34 -2.56
CA HIS A 106 8.81 6.08 -1.50
C HIS A 106 9.17 7.47 -1.98
N ILE A 107 8.85 8.49 -1.18
CA ILE A 107 9.09 9.89 -1.55
C ILE A 107 10.53 10.27 -1.19
N ALA A 108 11.46 9.63 -1.84
CA ALA A 108 12.90 9.93 -1.80
C ALA A 108 13.60 9.27 -3.00
N LEU A 109 14.79 9.76 -3.32
CA LEU A 109 15.67 9.14 -4.30
C LEU A 109 16.46 8.02 -3.62
N LEU A 110 15.89 6.81 -3.57
CA LEU A 110 16.56 5.67 -2.95
C LEU A 110 17.88 5.32 -3.68
N PRO A 111 18.87 4.83 -2.97
CA PRO A 111 18.89 4.39 -1.57
C PRO A 111 19.08 5.51 -0.53
N ALA A 112 19.20 6.77 -0.95
CA ALA A 112 19.31 7.90 -0.04
C ALA A 112 17.96 8.21 0.62
N ASN A 113 18.02 8.78 1.82
CA ASN A 113 16.84 9.28 2.55
C ASN A 113 15.75 8.23 2.79
N ARG A 114 16.17 7.02 3.17
CA ARG A 114 15.29 5.97 3.67
C ARG A 114 14.66 6.38 5.00
N GLY A 115 13.52 5.82 5.33
CA GLY A 115 12.84 6.02 6.61
C GLY A 115 11.59 6.87 6.52
N CYS A 116 11.06 7.28 7.67
CA CYS A 116 9.82 8.04 7.78
C CYS A 116 10.00 9.51 7.42
N ASN A 117 8.92 10.13 6.93
CA ASN A 117 8.84 11.56 6.65
C ASN A 117 9.95 12.12 5.76
N PRO A 118 10.25 11.51 4.61
CA PRO A 118 11.40 11.89 3.79
C PRO A 118 11.34 13.35 3.30
N ILE A 119 10.17 13.90 3.03
CA ILE A 119 10.00 15.31 2.63
C ILE A 119 10.42 16.26 3.75
N ILE A 120 10.00 15.99 4.98
CA ILE A 120 10.35 16.82 6.16
C ILE A 120 11.86 16.81 6.35
N TRP A 121 12.49 15.66 6.26
CA TRP A 121 13.95 15.55 6.38
C TRP A 121 14.70 16.18 5.22
N ALA A 122 14.16 16.11 4.00
CA ALA A 122 14.73 16.80 2.84
C ALA A 122 14.78 18.33 3.07
N ILE A 123 13.72 18.89 3.58
CA ILE A 123 13.63 20.34 3.90
C ILE A 123 14.58 20.68 5.07
N ALA A 124 14.51 19.91 6.15
CA ALA A 124 15.34 20.14 7.35
C ALA A 124 16.85 20.07 7.04
N ASN A 125 17.26 19.19 6.14
CA ASN A 125 18.65 19.02 5.72
C ASN A 125 19.06 19.93 4.56
N GLY A 126 18.17 20.79 4.07
CA GLY A 126 18.46 21.75 3.00
C GLY A 126 18.80 21.08 1.67
N LEU A 127 18.17 19.94 1.34
CA LEU A 127 18.43 19.25 0.08
C LEU A 127 17.96 20.10 -1.10
N SER A 128 18.83 20.26 -2.10
CA SER A 128 18.53 20.99 -3.34
C SER A 128 17.76 20.15 -4.37
N GLN A 129 17.75 18.83 -4.19
CA GLN A 129 17.05 17.88 -5.04
C GLN A 129 16.32 16.83 -4.20
N HIS A 130 15.15 16.45 -4.65
CA HIS A 130 14.31 15.42 -4.04
C HIS A 130 13.50 14.74 -5.13
N GLY A 131 13.01 13.53 -4.86
CA GLY A 131 12.23 12.79 -5.84
C GLY A 131 11.44 11.64 -5.24
N VAL A 132 11.01 10.74 -6.09
CA VAL A 132 10.21 9.57 -5.73
C VAL A 132 10.83 8.33 -6.38
N THR A 133 10.83 7.24 -5.64
CA THR A 133 11.22 5.90 -6.12
C THR A 133 10.03 4.96 -5.98
#